data_10b75c92781a91a2d69d7c94e47c4442
#
_entry.id   10b75c92781a91a2d69d7c94e47c4442
#
_cell.length_a   1.000
_cell.length_b   1.000
_cell.length_c   1.000
_cell.angle_alpha   90.00
_cell.angle_beta   90.00
_cell.angle_gamma   90.00
#
_symmetry.space_group_name_H-M   'P 1'
#
loop_
_entity.id
_entity.type
_entity.pdbx_description
1 polymer ?
#
loop_
_entity_poly.entity_id
_entity_poly.type
_entity_poly.pdbx_seq_one_letter_code
_entity_poly.pdbx_strand_id
1 'polypeptide(L)'
;MNLSALEEWVVDALLRRVRILAVVQIEEHCRAAACQQSVQRAIRKLKRLGLVESFKFESIVLELDAPLVVWSPEDETPDNFSQIAWQAKSRFLNTAVLEHQILLATETACCLFGGVGGSLRQPSQILHDLGTSSVYIRRKANEFDVNAEWIGEDVYRRSWRHLKIRKVPDACLISNEIVTNVIEFAGRDYGKAYLEKFHRFWQARSTPYEIW
;
A
#
# COMPACT_ATOMS: atom_id res chain seq x y z
N MET A 1 -21.30 -11.14 13.85
CA MET A 1 -20.59 -11.81 12.73
C MET A 1 -19.24 -12.24 13.28
N ASN A 2 -18.86 -13.52 13.14
CA ASN A 2 -17.58 -14.02 13.65
C ASN A 2 -16.63 -14.21 12.47
N LEU A 3 -15.61 -13.35 12.36
CA LEU A 3 -14.53 -13.44 11.39
C LEU A 3 -13.33 -14.13 12.03
N SER A 4 -12.54 -14.84 11.24
CA SER A 4 -11.23 -15.36 11.66
C SER A 4 -10.18 -14.27 11.57
N ALA A 5 -9.02 -14.48 12.18
CA ALA A 5 -7.91 -13.50 12.14
C ALA A 5 -7.51 -13.10 10.71
N LEU A 6 -7.45 -14.05 9.77
CA LEU A 6 -7.18 -13.75 8.37
C LEU A 6 -8.29 -12.91 7.72
N GLU A 7 -9.56 -13.24 7.99
CA GLU A 7 -10.70 -12.50 7.45
C GLU A 7 -10.75 -11.07 7.99
N GLU A 8 -10.49 -10.88 9.28
CA GLU A 8 -10.38 -9.57 9.93
C GLU A 8 -9.24 -8.76 9.33
N TRP A 9 -8.05 -9.39 9.16
CA TRP A 9 -6.90 -8.73 8.56
C TRP A 9 -7.18 -8.28 7.11
N VAL A 10 -7.80 -9.12 6.28
CA VAL A 10 -8.14 -8.74 4.89
C VAL A 10 -9.09 -7.55 4.87
N VAL A 11 -10.11 -7.55 5.72
CA VAL A 11 -11.10 -6.46 5.79
C VAL A 11 -10.43 -5.18 6.30
N ASP A 12 -9.63 -5.24 7.37
CA ASP A 12 -8.91 -4.07 7.90
C ASP A 12 -7.91 -3.51 6.86
N ALA A 13 -7.15 -4.39 6.20
CA ALA A 13 -6.20 -3.98 5.18
C ALA A 13 -6.89 -3.21 4.04
N LEU A 14 -8.00 -3.72 3.51
CA LEU A 14 -8.73 -3.09 2.42
C LEU A 14 -9.49 -1.82 2.83
N LEU A 15 -9.88 -1.69 4.09
CA LEU A 15 -10.62 -0.53 4.60
C LEU A 15 -9.72 0.63 5.05
N ARG A 16 -8.48 0.34 5.47
CA ARG A 16 -7.63 1.34 6.15
C ARG A 16 -6.21 1.44 5.61
N ARG A 17 -5.68 0.36 5.01
CA ARG A 17 -4.25 0.27 4.71
C ARG A 17 -3.97 0.44 3.22
N VAL A 18 -4.68 -0.32 2.40
CA VAL A 18 -4.49 -0.35 0.95
C VAL A 18 -5.83 -0.41 0.26
N ARG A 19 -5.90 0.08 -0.96
CA ARG A 19 -7.15 0.14 -1.71
C ARG A 19 -7.59 -1.21 -2.26
N ILE A 20 -6.62 -2.02 -2.69
CA ILE A 20 -6.83 -3.33 -3.30
C ILE A 20 -5.80 -4.34 -2.77
N LEU A 21 -6.12 -5.61 -2.86
CA LEU A 21 -5.20 -6.72 -2.61
C LEU A 21 -5.34 -7.78 -3.70
N ALA A 22 -4.25 -8.21 -4.29
CA ALA A 22 -4.25 -9.44 -5.08
C ALA A 22 -4.23 -10.67 -4.16
N VAL A 23 -4.87 -11.76 -4.60
CA VAL A 23 -4.90 -13.01 -3.83
C VAL A 23 -3.49 -13.51 -3.52
N VAL A 24 -2.55 -13.40 -4.46
CA VAL A 24 -1.15 -13.79 -4.28
C VAL A 24 -0.47 -13.01 -3.14
N GLN A 25 -0.82 -11.75 -2.94
CA GLN A 25 -0.32 -10.92 -1.83
C GLN A 25 -0.87 -11.38 -0.48
N ILE A 26 -2.13 -11.82 -0.43
CA ILE A 26 -2.72 -12.42 0.78
C ILE A 26 -2.03 -13.76 1.10
N GLU A 27 -1.73 -14.57 0.07
CA GLU A 27 -0.99 -15.82 0.21
C GLU A 27 0.44 -15.59 0.71
N GLU A 28 1.11 -14.54 0.25
CA GLU A 28 2.42 -14.12 0.73
C GLU A 28 2.37 -13.73 2.21
N HIS A 29 1.40 -12.89 2.61
CA HIS A 29 1.18 -12.55 4.01
C HIS A 29 0.93 -13.78 4.86
N CYS A 30 0.09 -14.72 4.40
CA CYS A 30 -0.19 -15.97 5.12
C CYS A 30 1.06 -16.84 5.29
N ARG A 31 1.94 -16.90 4.30
CA ARG A 31 3.23 -17.63 4.41
C ARG A 31 4.14 -17.00 5.46
N ALA A 32 4.28 -15.68 5.43
CA ALA A 32 5.10 -14.94 6.39
C ALA A 32 4.58 -15.06 7.83
N ALA A 33 3.26 -15.03 8.01
CA ALA A 33 2.60 -15.13 9.31
C ALA A 33 2.34 -16.58 9.78
N ALA A 34 2.85 -17.59 9.08
CA ALA A 34 2.57 -19.01 9.33
C ALA A 34 1.07 -19.32 9.48
N CYS A 35 0.23 -18.65 8.70
CA CYS A 35 -1.22 -18.76 8.78
C CYS A 35 -1.70 -20.13 8.28
N GLN A 36 -2.46 -20.85 9.12
CA GLN A 36 -3.00 -22.17 8.78
C GLN A 36 -4.32 -22.10 7.99
N GLN A 37 -4.91 -20.94 7.88
CA GLN A 37 -6.21 -20.78 7.23
C GLN A 37 -6.07 -20.74 5.71
N SER A 38 -6.94 -21.44 4.99
CA SER A 38 -7.02 -21.37 3.54
C SER A 38 -7.50 -19.98 3.07
N VAL A 39 -6.65 -19.27 2.32
CA VAL A 39 -6.94 -17.96 1.73
C VAL A 39 -8.21 -18.02 0.88
N GLN A 40 -8.34 -19.04 0.03
CA GLN A 40 -9.52 -19.20 -0.84
C GLN A 40 -10.82 -19.41 -0.04
N ARG A 41 -10.75 -20.09 1.12
CA ARG A 41 -11.91 -20.26 2.00
C ARG A 41 -12.32 -18.93 2.65
N ALA A 42 -11.33 -18.16 3.13
CA ALA A 42 -11.56 -16.83 3.71
C ALA A 42 -12.21 -15.89 2.69
N ILE A 43 -11.66 -15.81 1.47
CA ILE A 43 -12.20 -14.97 0.40
C ILE A 43 -13.63 -15.35 0.05
N ARG A 44 -13.93 -16.66 -0.12
CA ARG A 44 -15.31 -17.11 -0.38
C ARG A 44 -16.28 -16.71 0.72
N LYS A 45 -15.87 -16.79 2.00
CA LYS A 45 -16.70 -16.37 3.11
C LYS A 45 -16.92 -14.87 3.12
N LEU A 46 -15.86 -14.05 2.93
CA LEU A 46 -15.97 -12.60 2.87
C LEU A 46 -16.88 -12.13 1.72
N LYS A 47 -16.76 -12.75 0.54
CA LYS A 47 -17.68 -12.49 -0.59
C LYS A 47 -19.13 -12.84 -0.27
N ARG A 48 -19.39 -14.00 0.34
CA ARG A 48 -20.74 -14.40 0.75
C ARG A 48 -21.36 -13.46 1.78
N LEU A 49 -20.52 -12.88 2.65
CA LEU A 49 -20.94 -11.87 3.63
C LEU A 49 -21.09 -10.47 3.02
N GLY A 50 -20.78 -10.30 1.74
CA GLY A 50 -20.83 -9.01 1.06
C GLY A 50 -19.77 -8.01 1.54
N LEU A 51 -18.67 -8.46 2.15
CA LEU A 51 -17.63 -7.60 2.70
C LEU A 51 -16.56 -7.25 1.67
N VAL A 52 -16.34 -8.15 0.70
CA VAL A 52 -15.39 -7.91 -0.39
C VAL A 52 -16.00 -8.27 -1.73
N GLU A 53 -15.59 -7.54 -2.75
CA GLU A 53 -15.80 -7.88 -4.16
C GLU A 53 -14.48 -8.35 -4.76
N SER A 54 -14.55 -9.13 -5.84
CA SER A 54 -13.36 -9.55 -6.56
C SER A 54 -13.58 -9.52 -8.06
N PHE A 55 -12.54 -9.17 -8.79
CA PHE A 55 -12.48 -9.19 -10.24
C PHE A 55 -11.13 -9.75 -10.69
N LYS A 56 -11.04 -10.12 -11.96
CA LYS A 56 -9.81 -10.56 -12.58
C LYS A 56 -9.21 -9.43 -13.39
N PHE A 57 -7.90 -9.27 -13.30
CA PHE A 57 -7.17 -8.23 -14.01
C PHE A 57 -5.77 -8.70 -14.38
N GLU A 58 -5.38 -8.46 -15.63
CA GLU A 58 -4.02 -8.70 -16.08
C GLU A 58 -3.10 -7.58 -15.59
N SER A 59 -2.17 -7.91 -14.73
CA SER A 59 -1.27 -6.96 -14.11
C SER A 59 0.05 -7.59 -13.71
N ILE A 60 0.95 -6.74 -13.25
CA ILE A 60 2.19 -7.12 -12.58
C ILE A 60 1.97 -6.96 -11.09
N VAL A 61 2.28 -8.00 -10.31
CA VAL A 61 2.44 -7.92 -8.86
C VAL A 61 3.93 -8.00 -8.57
N LEU A 62 4.48 -6.93 -8.02
CA LEU A 62 5.91 -6.84 -7.74
C LEU A 62 6.24 -7.49 -6.40
N GLU A 63 7.27 -8.32 -6.40
CA GLU A 63 7.98 -8.71 -5.20
C GLU A 63 9.00 -7.63 -4.85
N LEU A 64 8.86 -7.04 -3.66
CA LEU A 64 9.70 -5.93 -3.21
C LEU A 64 10.54 -6.37 -2.03
N ASP A 65 11.86 -6.25 -2.14
CA ASP A 65 12.79 -6.66 -1.09
C ASP A 65 13.10 -5.54 -0.11
N ALA A 66 13.32 -4.34 -0.62
CA ALA A 66 13.69 -3.17 0.15
C ALA A 66 13.25 -1.87 -0.56
N PRO A 67 13.14 -0.75 0.18
CA PRO A 67 12.95 0.55 -0.44
C PRO A 67 14.15 0.93 -1.31
N LEU A 68 13.88 1.71 -2.35
CA LEU A 68 14.92 2.33 -3.20
C LEU A 68 15.62 3.46 -2.49
N VAL A 69 14.91 4.15 -1.62
CA VAL A 69 15.41 5.25 -0.79
C VAL A 69 14.75 5.18 0.58
N VAL A 70 15.56 5.31 1.61
CA VAL A 70 15.14 5.70 2.97
C VAL A 70 15.83 7.02 3.26
N TRP A 71 15.09 8.02 3.65
CA TRP A 71 15.62 9.33 3.97
C TRP A 71 15.05 9.84 5.30
N SER A 72 15.92 10.40 6.12
CA SER A 72 15.63 11.10 7.36
C SER A 72 16.13 12.55 7.32
N PRO A 73 15.58 13.45 8.15
CA PRO A 73 16.00 14.87 8.15
C PRO A 73 17.49 15.12 8.42
N GLU A 74 18.17 14.16 9.06
CA GLU A 74 19.60 14.20 9.36
C GLU A 74 20.46 13.72 8.19
N ASP A 75 19.84 13.09 7.18
CA ASP A 75 20.56 12.55 6.03
C ASP A 75 20.84 13.63 4.98
N GLU A 76 21.86 13.40 4.19
CA GLU A 76 22.10 14.19 2.98
C GLU A 76 21.00 13.95 1.93
N THR A 77 20.84 14.92 1.05
CA THR A 77 19.93 14.76 -0.09
C THR A 77 20.39 13.58 -0.96
N PRO A 78 19.49 12.65 -1.37
CA PRO A 78 19.86 11.57 -2.26
C PRO A 78 20.51 12.07 -3.56
N ASP A 79 21.72 11.61 -3.86
CA ASP A 79 22.55 12.17 -4.95
C ASP A 79 22.03 11.83 -6.35
N ASN A 80 21.27 10.75 -6.52
CA ASN A 80 20.97 10.25 -7.87
C ASN A 80 19.51 9.85 -8.09
N PHE A 81 18.63 10.83 -8.15
CA PHE A 81 17.22 10.60 -8.48
C PHE A 81 16.99 10.01 -9.88
N SER A 82 17.93 10.18 -10.81
CA SER A 82 17.86 9.54 -12.13
C SER A 82 18.02 8.03 -12.03
N GLN A 83 18.95 7.57 -11.20
CA GLN A 83 19.16 6.14 -10.95
C GLN A 83 17.98 5.52 -10.20
N ILE A 84 17.46 6.22 -9.20
CA ILE A 84 16.26 5.79 -8.46
C ILE A 84 15.06 5.61 -9.40
N ALA A 85 14.81 6.59 -10.27
CA ALA A 85 13.75 6.53 -11.28
C ALA A 85 13.96 5.37 -12.26
N TRP A 86 15.21 5.11 -12.68
CA TRP A 86 15.53 3.98 -13.53
C TRP A 86 15.30 2.64 -12.82
N GLN A 87 15.73 2.50 -11.58
CA GLN A 87 15.50 1.30 -10.76
C GLN A 87 14.00 1.03 -10.57
N ALA A 88 13.22 2.06 -10.23
CA ALA A 88 11.77 1.96 -10.12
C ALA A 88 11.15 1.42 -11.42
N LYS A 89 11.52 1.99 -12.57
CA LYS A 89 11.02 1.58 -13.88
C LYS A 89 11.46 0.17 -14.28
N SER A 90 12.71 -0.21 -13.99
CA SER A 90 13.29 -1.50 -14.39
C SER A 90 12.60 -2.69 -13.73
N ARG A 91 12.01 -2.53 -12.56
CA ARG A 91 11.21 -3.57 -11.86
C ARG A 91 10.07 -4.12 -12.73
N PHE A 92 9.48 -3.24 -13.55
CA PHE A 92 8.36 -3.60 -14.43
C PHE A 92 8.80 -4.27 -15.73
N LEU A 93 10.05 -4.11 -16.14
CA LEU A 93 10.54 -4.66 -17.41
C LEU A 93 10.79 -6.17 -17.37
N ASN A 94 11.09 -6.69 -16.19
CA ASN A 94 11.48 -8.09 -15.99
C ASN A 94 10.39 -8.94 -15.33
N THR A 95 9.23 -8.36 -15.06
CA THR A 95 8.13 -9.04 -14.38
C THR A 95 7.03 -9.38 -15.37
N ALA A 96 6.58 -10.63 -15.37
CA ALA A 96 5.51 -11.09 -16.25
C ALA A 96 4.17 -10.45 -15.88
N VAL A 97 3.40 -10.10 -16.91
CA VAL A 97 1.98 -9.74 -16.76
C VAL A 97 1.19 -11.05 -16.63
N LEU A 98 0.47 -11.19 -15.54
CA LEU A 98 -0.36 -12.36 -15.25
C LEU A 98 -1.78 -11.92 -14.88
N GLU A 99 -2.75 -12.81 -15.08
CA GLU A 99 -4.11 -12.59 -14.58
C GLU A 99 -4.12 -12.83 -13.06
N HIS A 100 -4.50 -11.80 -12.31
CA HIS A 100 -4.66 -11.85 -10.87
C HIS A 100 -6.11 -11.67 -10.46
N GLN A 101 -6.54 -12.41 -9.44
CA GLN A 101 -7.77 -12.10 -8.73
C GLN A 101 -7.48 -11.00 -7.72
N ILE A 102 -8.18 -9.87 -7.86
CA ILE A 102 -8.02 -8.67 -7.04
C ILE A 102 -9.27 -8.48 -6.18
N LEU A 103 -9.07 -8.07 -4.93
CA LEU A 103 -10.12 -7.83 -3.95
C LEU A 103 -10.24 -6.34 -3.66
N LEU A 104 -11.49 -5.91 -3.41
CA LEU A 104 -11.88 -4.59 -2.91
C LEU A 104 -12.80 -4.75 -1.70
N ALA A 105 -12.72 -3.83 -0.74
CA ALA A 105 -13.76 -3.71 0.28
C ALA A 105 -15.04 -3.14 -0.33
N THR A 106 -16.19 -3.65 0.11
CA THR A 106 -17.49 -3.13 -0.30
C THR A 106 -17.94 -1.95 0.57
N GLU A 107 -18.94 -1.21 0.11
CA GLU A 107 -19.62 -0.19 0.91
C GLU A 107 -20.24 -0.78 2.19
N THR A 108 -20.76 -2.02 2.11
CA THR A 108 -21.26 -2.76 3.28
C THR A 108 -20.16 -2.95 4.34
N ALA A 109 -18.94 -3.31 3.92
CA ALA A 109 -17.80 -3.43 4.85
C ALA A 109 -17.46 -2.07 5.50
N CYS A 110 -17.49 -0.98 4.73
CA CYS A 110 -17.27 0.38 5.26
C CYS A 110 -18.31 0.78 6.30
N CYS A 111 -19.58 0.47 6.06
CA CYS A 111 -20.67 0.75 7.00
C CYS A 111 -20.54 -0.04 8.30
N LEU A 112 -20.07 -1.30 8.22
CA LEU A 112 -19.98 -2.18 9.39
C LEU A 112 -18.72 -1.96 10.24
N PHE A 113 -17.58 -1.68 9.59
CA PHE A 113 -16.26 -1.65 10.25
C PHE A 113 -15.60 -0.26 10.22
N GLY A 114 -16.22 0.70 9.57
CA GLY A 114 -15.59 1.99 9.30
C GLY A 114 -14.52 1.90 8.21
N GLY A 115 -13.73 2.95 8.06
CA GLY A 115 -12.70 3.03 7.02
C GLY A 115 -13.22 3.61 5.71
N VAL A 116 -12.51 3.36 4.62
CA VAL A 116 -12.84 3.86 3.28
C VAL A 116 -12.89 2.67 2.32
N GLY A 117 -14.06 2.39 1.75
CA GLY A 117 -14.21 1.35 0.74
C GLY A 117 -13.59 1.77 -0.58
N GLY A 118 -12.87 0.85 -1.17
CA GLY A 118 -12.28 1.05 -2.47
C GLY A 118 -13.32 1.05 -3.57
N SER A 119 -13.34 2.11 -4.37
CA SER A 119 -13.84 2.01 -5.73
C SER A 119 -12.65 1.82 -6.66
N LEU A 120 -12.78 0.96 -7.66
CA LEU A 120 -11.81 0.91 -8.75
C LEU A 120 -11.75 2.28 -9.40
N ARG A 121 -10.60 2.91 -9.26
CA ARG A 121 -10.27 4.07 -10.08
C ARG A 121 -9.91 3.58 -11.49
N GLN A 122 -9.23 4.38 -12.26
CA GLN A 122 -8.85 4.01 -13.63
C GLN A 122 -7.94 2.77 -13.67
N PRO A 123 -8.00 1.92 -14.71
CA PRO A 123 -7.14 0.74 -14.84
C PRO A 123 -5.64 1.01 -14.68
N SER A 124 -5.17 2.19 -15.13
CA SER A 124 -3.77 2.62 -14.95
C SER A 124 -3.34 2.77 -13.48
N GLN A 125 -4.28 2.94 -12.56
CA GLN A 125 -3.99 3.03 -11.13
C GLN A 125 -3.92 1.68 -10.43
N ILE A 126 -4.52 0.62 -11.01
CA ILE A 126 -4.48 -0.72 -10.42
C ILE A 126 -3.04 -1.19 -10.21
N LEU A 127 -2.17 -0.97 -11.19
CA LEU A 127 -0.75 -1.33 -11.11
C LEU A 127 -0.04 -0.61 -9.95
N HIS A 128 -0.33 0.68 -9.77
CA HIS A 128 0.20 1.48 -8.67
C HIS A 128 -0.37 1.01 -7.32
N ASP A 129 -1.66 0.80 -7.23
CA ASP A 129 -2.32 0.34 -6.01
C ASP A 129 -1.84 -1.07 -5.59
N LEU A 130 -1.58 -1.98 -6.55
CA LEU A 130 -0.95 -3.28 -6.27
C LEU A 130 0.49 -3.14 -5.77
N GLY A 131 1.26 -2.20 -6.33
CA GLY A 131 2.60 -1.89 -5.84
C GLY A 131 2.58 -1.38 -4.40
N THR A 132 1.70 -0.44 -4.07
CA THR A 132 1.49 0.03 -2.70
C THR A 132 1.10 -1.11 -1.75
N SER A 133 0.27 -2.05 -2.23
CA SER A 133 -0.11 -3.23 -1.46
C SER A 133 1.07 -4.17 -1.22
N SER A 134 1.97 -4.34 -2.22
CA SER A 134 3.23 -5.11 -2.03
C SER A 134 4.12 -4.48 -0.96
N VAL A 135 4.24 -3.14 -0.95
CA VAL A 135 4.97 -2.42 0.11
C VAL A 135 4.37 -2.69 1.49
N TYR A 136 3.03 -2.59 1.61
CA TYR A 136 2.33 -2.87 2.86
C TYR A 136 2.61 -4.29 3.38
N ILE A 137 2.48 -5.31 2.52
CA ILE A 137 2.74 -6.71 2.86
C ILE A 137 4.19 -6.89 3.31
N ARG A 138 5.15 -6.33 2.58
CA ARG A 138 6.58 -6.45 2.88
C ARG A 138 6.94 -5.79 4.21
N ARG A 139 6.44 -4.59 4.46
CA ARG A 139 6.69 -3.90 5.73
C ARG A 139 6.06 -4.63 6.90
N LYS A 140 4.84 -5.14 6.74
CA LYS A 140 4.17 -5.91 7.80
C LYS A 140 4.92 -7.19 8.16
N ALA A 141 5.54 -7.85 7.19
CA ALA A 141 6.37 -9.02 7.44
C ALA A 141 7.66 -8.70 8.22
N ASN A 142 8.17 -7.48 8.10
CA ASN A 142 9.44 -7.07 8.72
C ASN A 142 9.29 -6.39 10.08
N GLU A 143 8.07 -6.08 10.54
CA GLU A 143 7.71 -5.50 11.86
C GLU A 143 8.69 -4.44 12.42
N PHE A 144 9.14 -3.49 11.58
CA PHE A 144 10.16 -2.51 11.98
C PHE A 144 9.70 -1.47 13.00
N ASP A 145 8.39 -1.28 13.20
CA ASP A 145 7.87 -0.34 14.19
C ASP A 145 6.55 -0.81 14.78
N VAL A 146 6.64 -1.42 15.95
CA VAL A 146 5.50 -2.00 16.68
C VAL A 146 4.49 -0.91 17.11
N ASN A 147 4.91 0.35 17.15
CA ASN A 147 4.13 1.47 17.67
C ASN A 147 3.53 2.37 16.58
N ALA A 148 3.89 2.17 15.32
CA ALA A 148 3.40 3.00 14.24
C ALA A 148 2.30 2.28 13.44
N GLU A 149 1.20 2.99 13.25
CA GLU A 149 0.07 2.53 12.45
C GLU A 149 0.24 2.94 10.99
N TRP A 150 0.16 1.98 10.08
CA TRP A 150 0.07 2.26 8.66
C TRP A 150 -1.31 2.82 8.29
N ILE A 151 -1.35 3.99 7.68
CA ILE A 151 -2.57 4.63 7.18
C ILE A 151 -2.45 4.82 5.67
N GLY A 152 -3.35 4.20 4.92
CA GLY A 152 -3.38 4.34 3.45
C GLY A 152 -3.89 5.70 2.97
N GLU A 153 -3.59 6.02 1.71
CA GLU A 153 -3.90 7.30 1.05
C GLU A 153 -5.35 7.76 1.28
N ASP A 154 -6.33 6.88 1.08
CA ASP A 154 -7.75 7.26 1.13
C ASP A 154 -8.20 7.62 2.56
N VAL A 155 -7.72 6.90 3.57
CA VAL A 155 -7.98 7.23 4.98
C VAL A 155 -7.27 8.51 5.36
N TYR A 156 -6.02 8.68 4.93
CA TYR A 156 -5.26 9.89 5.15
C TYR A 156 -5.97 11.11 4.55
N ARG A 157 -6.43 11.04 3.30
CA ARG A 157 -7.20 12.11 2.63
C ARG A 157 -8.46 12.47 3.39
N ARG A 158 -9.17 11.49 3.96
CA ARG A 158 -10.42 11.70 4.68
C ARG A 158 -10.20 12.33 6.05
N SER A 159 -9.27 11.81 6.82
CA SER A 159 -9.05 12.20 8.22
C SER A 159 -8.21 13.47 8.38
N TRP A 160 -7.30 13.72 7.42
CA TRP A 160 -6.29 14.77 7.53
C TRP A 160 -6.49 15.94 6.54
N ARG A 161 -7.69 16.04 5.97
CA ARG A 161 -8.07 17.16 5.06
C ARG A 161 -7.78 18.55 5.64
N HIS A 162 -7.88 18.70 6.95
CA HIS A 162 -7.63 19.96 7.66
C HIS A 162 -6.18 20.43 7.56
N LEU A 163 -5.22 19.52 7.34
CA LEU A 163 -3.81 19.87 7.21
C LEU A 163 -3.45 20.52 5.85
N LYS A 164 -4.39 20.61 4.90
CA LYS A 164 -4.19 21.21 3.57
C LYS A 164 -2.91 20.74 2.86
N ILE A 165 -2.49 19.50 3.09
CA ILE A 165 -1.30 18.93 2.45
C ILE A 165 -1.62 18.75 0.97
N ARG A 166 -0.92 19.48 0.12
CA ARG A 166 -1.13 19.44 -1.34
C ARG A 166 -0.68 18.12 -1.96
N LYS A 167 0.31 17.47 -1.36
CA LYS A 167 0.81 16.17 -1.82
C LYS A 167 0.45 15.13 -0.77
N VAL A 168 -0.48 14.25 -1.14
CA VAL A 168 -0.86 13.12 -0.30
C VAL A 168 0.01 11.93 -0.72
N PRO A 169 0.72 11.29 0.22
CA PRO A 169 1.52 10.10 -0.05
C PRO A 169 0.61 8.87 -0.21
N ASP A 170 1.17 7.78 -0.72
CA ASP A 170 0.45 6.51 -0.85
C ASP A 170 0.11 5.90 0.51
N ALA A 171 0.99 6.10 1.50
CA ALA A 171 0.71 5.79 2.89
C ALA A 171 1.58 6.61 3.85
N CYS A 172 1.17 6.62 5.11
CA CYS A 172 1.92 7.17 6.22
C CYS A 172 2.01 6.15 7.35
N LEU A 173 3.10 6.21 8.10
CA LEU A 173 3.18 5.65 9.44
C LEU A 173 2.84 6.75 10.45
N ILE A 174 1.92 6.45 11.35
CA ILE A 174 1.45 7.38 12.36
C ILE A 174 1.65 6.77 13.74
N SER A 175 2.30 7.51 14.62
CA SER A 175 2.43 7.17 16.04
C SER A 175 2.00 8.38 16.87
N ASN A 176 1.11 8.17 17.86
CA ASN A 176 0.59 9.23 18.72
C ASN A 176 0.06 10.45 17.92
N GLU A 177 -0.72 10.18 16.86
CA GLU A 177 -1.29 11.21 15.97
C GLU A 177 -0.25 12.02 15.17
N ILE A 178 1.02 11.64 15.20
CA ILE A 178 2.11 12.28 14.46
C ILE A 178 2.52 11.38 13.29
N VAL A 179 2.68 11.96 12.10
CA VAL A 179 3.28 11.26 10.95
C VAL A 179 4.77 11.09 11.23
N THR A 180 5.18 9.82 11.44
CA THR A 180 6.57 9.47 11.72
C THR A 180 7.33 9.08 10.47
N ASN A 181 6.65 8.60 9.43
CA ASN A 181 7.26 8.26 8.15
C ASN A 181 6.22 8.37 7.02
N VAL A 182 6.68 8.67 5.84
CA VAL A 182 5.88 8.75 4.62
C VAL A 182 6.34 7.68 3.64
N ILE A 183 5.39 7.05 2.98
CA ILE A 183 5.67 5.96 2.05
C ILE A 183 5.11 6.31 0.68
N GLU A 184 5.97 6.20 -0.32
CA GLU A 184 5.63 6.41 -1.72
C GLU A 184 6.08 5.20 -2.53
N PHE A 185 5.20 4.62 -3.30
CA PHE A 185 5.53 3.60 -4.27
C PHE A 185 5.85 4.26 -5.62
N ALA A 186 7.09 4.17 -6.05
CA ALA A 186 7.51 4.71 -7.34
C ALA A 186 7.01 3.83 -8.48
N GLY A 187 5.93 4.25 -9.11
CA GLY A 187 5.35 3.60 -10.27
C GLY A 187 6.22 3.73 -11.53
N ARG A 188 5.81 3.03 -12.59
CA ARG A 188 6.53 2.96 -13.88
C ARG A 188 6.84 4.34 -14.50
N ASP A 189 5.98 5.33 -14.27
CA ASP A 189 6.06 6.66 -14.90
C ASP A 189 6.74 7.70 -14.00
N TYR A 190 7.29 7.30 -12.85
CA TYR A 190 7.98 8.20 -11.96
C TYR A 190 9.36 8.55 -12.52
N GLY A 191 9.50 9.83 -12.93
CA GLY A 191 10.77 10.37 -13.42
C GLY A 191 11.55 11.13 -12.35
N LYS A 192 12.81 11.46 -12.65
CA LYS A 192 13.71 12.25 -11.79
C LYS A 192 13.03 13.51 -11.21
N ALA A 193 12.39 14.32 -12.03
CA ALA A 193 11.75 15.57 -11.61
C ALA A 193 10.63 15.37 -10.58
N TYR A 194 9.89 14.26 -10.68
CA TYR A 194 8.87 13.91 -9.71
C TYR A 194 9.50 13.55 -8.36
N LEU A 195 10.54 12.71 -8.36
CA LEU A 195 11.24 12.26 -7.14
C LEU A 195 11.94 13.42 -6.43
N GLU A 196 12.59 14.31 -7.18
CA GLU A 196 13.19 15.55 -6.61
C GLU A 196 12.12 16.46 -5.97
N LYS A 197 10.96 16.60 -6.62
CA LYS A 197 9.83 17.37 -6.08
C LYS A 197 9.25 16.71 -4.82
N PHE A 198 9.20 15.38 -4.81
CA PHE A 198 8.79 14.60 -3.64
C PHE A 198 9.74 14.84 -2.47
N HIS A 199 11.05 14.65 -2.69
CA HIS A 199 12.07 14.90 -1.69
C HIS A 199 11.98 16.31 -1.12
N ARG A 200 12.05 17.36 -1.96
CA ARG A 200 11.97 18.76 -1.53
C ARG A 200 10.71 19.05 -0.69
N PHE A 201 9.59 18.44 -1.04
CA PHE A 201 8.34 18.65 -0.32
C PHE A 201 8.40 18.10 1.11
N TRP A 202 8.97 16.90 1.32
CA TRP A 202 9.07 16.26 2.63
C TRP A 202 10.26 16.76 3.44
N GLN A 203 11.37 17.07 2.79
CA GLN A 203 12.53 17.75 3.40
C GLN A 203 12.14 19.08 4.05
N ALA A 204 11.36 19.92 3.36
CA ALA A 204 10.87 21.19 3.89
C ALA A 204 9.94 21.03 5.11
N ARG A 205 9.51 19.81 5.43
CA ARG A 205 8.67 19.46 6.59
C ARG A 205 9.41 18.64 7.63
N SER A 206 10.69 18.39 7.42
CA SER A 206 11.50 17.52 8.26
C SER A 206 10.81 16.18 8.53
N THR A 207 10.15 15.62 7.51
CA THR A 207 9.40 14.37 7.62
C THR A 207 10.15 13.25 6.92
N PRO A 208 10.55 12.19 7.63
CA PRO A 208 11.17 11.01 7.05
C PRO A 208 10.30 10.38 5.97
N TYR A 209 10.92 9.74 4.98
CA TYR A 209 10.17 9.04 3.94
C TYR A 209 10.92 7.82 3.39
N GLU A 210 10.14 6.94 2.76
CA GLU A 210 10.63 5.84 1.95
C GLU A 210 10.06 5.93 0.53
N ILE A 211 10.90 5.64 -0.45
CA ILE A 211 10.50 5.42 -1.84
C ILE A 211 10.75 3.94 -2.16
N TRP A 212 9.70 3.27 -2.53
CA TRP A 212 9.70 1.86 -2.86
C TRP A 212 9.58 1.63 -4.37
#